data_6e07d6fb2258558485475ec9524d8904
#
_entry.id   6e07d6fb2258558485475ec9524d8904
#
_cell.length_a   1.000
_cell.length_b   1.000
_cell.length_c   1.000
_cell.angle_alpha   90.00
_cell.angle_beta   90.00
_cell.angle_gamma   90.00
#
_symmetry.space_group_name_H-M   'P 1'
#
loop_
_entity.id
_entity.type
_entity.pdbx_description
1 polymer ?
#
loop_
_entity_poly.entity_id
_entity_poly.type
_entity_poly.pdbx_seq_one_letter_code
_entity_poly.pdbx_strand_id
1 'polypeptide(L)'
;MVETTIQLPKIDRRRIPGPESIARYTLPNGIVVLVRENFLSPSVVLSGYLPVGALADPPQKSGMANLTATALMRGTETRSFREIFESIESIGARLSISSSTHTTSFQGKSLAEDLEVLLRLFGEVLRSPTFPEDEVARLKGQILTAFKIRDQDTGARAQMAFDEALYADHPYSIQPDGYPETINPLTSMDIKDFHASHYGPDSMVISIVGAIKSDDALRFVQDVFGDWSAEGQIRQPELPPVPRPKAASKIEVSLEGKQQSDIVLGTVGPSRYDDDYLTAVLANNILGRFGMYGRIGDSVRENAGLAYYSYSVITGGLGPGPWQVIAGVNPVNIDKAIELIQDEIRKITSRRVSSSELLENQANFIGRLPMQLESNEGVAGALLSLERYDLGMDYYQRYPDLIASITREEIFTTAKRYLDADRLTIAIAGPDRGP
;
A
#
# COMPACT_ATOMS: atom_id res chain seq x y z
N MET A 1 10.90 -24.17 -32.94
CA MET A 1 10.32 -23.20 -32.02
C MET A 1 9.68 -22.10 -32.84
N VAL A 2 8.36 -21.91 -32.72
CA VAL A 2 7.68 -20.82 -33.42
C VAL A 2 8.13 -19.54 -32.68
N GLU A 3 8.87 -18.65 -33.36
CA GLU A 3 9.12 -17.30 -32.87
C GLU A 3 7.76 -16.59 -32.81
N THR A 4 7.17 -16.60 -31.63
CA THR A 4 5.96 -15.82 -31.35
C THR A 4 6.39 -14.36 -31.32
N THR A 5 6.17 -13.61 -32.41
CA THR A 5 6.41 -12.17 -32.41
C THR A 5 5.47 -11.52 -31.40
N ILE A 6 5.99 -11.12 -30.26
CA ILE A 6 5.22 -10.44 -29.21
C ILE A 6 4.80 -9.08 -29.74
N GLN A 7 3.51 -8.79 -29.64
CA GLN A 7 2.93 -7.50 -29.99
C GLN A 7 2.30 -6.87 -28.76
N LEU A 8 2.36 -5.55 -28.65
CA LEU A 8 1.67 -4.83 -27.59
C LEU A 8 0.15 -5.04 -27.70
N PRO A 9 -0.53 -5.36 -26.58
CA PRO A 9 -1.98 -5.55 -26.58
C PRO A 9 -2.70 -4.28 -27.02
N LYS A 10 -3.71 -4.44 -27.87
CA LYS A 10 -4.63 -3.35 -28.22
C LYS A 10 -5.78 -3.33 -27.22
N ILE A 11 -5.93 -2.23 -26.50
CA ILE A 11 -6.98 -2.04 -25.51
C ILE A 11 -8.06 -1.12 -26.05
N ASP A 12 -9.34 -1.48 -25.86
CA ASP A 12 -10.45 -0.58 -26.13
C ASP A 12 -10.55 0.46 -25.01
N ARG A 13 -10.01 1.65 -25.26
CA ARG A 13 -9.93 2.75 -24.29
C ARG A 13 -11.30 3.26 -23.82
N ARG A 14 -12.37 3.03 -24.58
CA ARG A 14 -13.75 3.42 -24.22
C ARG A 14 -14.27 2.65 -23.01
N ARG A 15 -13.67 1.50 -22.70
CA ARG A 15 -14.00 0.68 -21.51
C ARG A 15 -13.19 1.05 -20.28
N ILE A 16 -12.16 1.86 -20.45
CA ILE A 16 -11.30 2.33 -19.35
C ILE A 16 -11.93 3.58 -18.74
N PRO A 17 -12.00 3.70 -17.39
CA PRO A 17 -12.45 4.92 -16.74
C PRO A 17 -11.69 6.15 -17.22
N GLY A 18 -12.42 7.20 -17.57
CA GLY A 18 -11.89 8.46 -18.05
C GLY A 18 -12.80 9.63 -17.68
N PRO A 19 -12.46 10.86 -18.08
CA PRO A 19 -13.20 12.07 -17.71
C PRO A 19 -14.70 12.02 -18.06
N GLU A 20 -15.07 11.26 -19.10
CA GLU A 20 -16.44 11.10 -19.56
C GLU A 20 -17.29 10.14 -18.69
N SER A 21 -16.64 9.34 -17.85
CA SER A 21 -17.30 8.29 -17.04
C SER A 21 -17.04 8.42 -15.54
N ILE A 22 -16.27 9.43 -15.14
CA ILE A 22 -15.95 9.73 -13.74
C ILE A 22 -16.58 11.07 -13.37
N ALA A 23 -17.51 11.08 -12.42
CA ALA A 23 -18.00 12.30 -11.82
C ALA A 23 -17.12 12.65 -10.60
N ARG A 24 -16.63 13.89 -10.53
CA ARG A 24 -15.82 14.41 -9.43
C ARG A 24 -16.50 15.63 -8.82
N TYR A 25 -16.74 15.56 -7.54
CA TYR A 25 -17.35 16.63 -6.75
C TYR A 25 -16.43 17.01 -5.60
N THR A 26 -16.53 18.26 -5.16
CA THR A 26 -15.89 18.73 -3.91
C THR A 26 -16.97 19.35 -3.04
N LEU A 27 -17.15 18.83 -1.82
CA LEU A 27 -18.08 19.38 -0.85
C LEU A 27 -17.52 20.66 -0.23
N PRO A 28 -18.39 21.55 0.32
CA PRO A 28 -17.94 22.78 0.97
C PRO A 28 -16.94 22.57 2.12
N ASN A 29 -16.98 21.40 2.79
CA ASN A 29 -16.08 21.03 3.87
C ASN A 29 -14.77 20.35 3.43
N GLY A 30 -14.51 20.31 2.12
CA GLY A 30 -13.26 19.81 1.55
C GLY A 30 -13.26 18.33 1.15
N ILE A 31 -14.32 17.58 1.40
CA ILE A 31 -14.42 16.18 0.96
C ILE A 31 -14.48 16.11 -0.57
N VAL A 32 -13.64 15.28 -1.16
CA VAL A 32 -13.69 14.93 -2.59
C VAL A 32 -14.48 13.64 -2.78
N VAL A 33 -15.47 13.66 -3.67
CA VAL A 33 -16.30 12.51 -4.00
C VAL A 33 -16.09 12.15 -5.48
N LEU A 34 -15.65 10.94 -5.72
CA LEU A 34 -15.43 10.36 -7.04
C LEU A 34 -16.50 9.28 -7.28
N VAL A 35 -17.28 9.39 -8.33
CA VAL A 35 -18.33 8.43 -8.62
C VAL A 35 -18.18 7.88 -10.04
N ARG A 36 -18.35 6.57 -10.16
CA ARG A 36 -18.48 5.91 -11.45
C ARG A 36 -19.69 4.98 -11.45
N GLU A 37 -20.66 5.26 -12.30
CA GLU A 37 -21.86 4.44 -12.48
C GLU A 37 -21.50 3.11 -13.19
N ASN A 38 -21.95 1.98 -12.63
CA ASN A 38 -21.81 0.67 -13.25
C ASN A 38 -23.02 -0.21 -12.91
N PHE A 39 -24.02 -0.23 -13.79
CA PHE A 39 -25.26 -1.00 -13.62
C PHE A 39 -25.17 -2.45 -14.12
N LEU A 40 -23.98 -2.92 -14.50
CA LEU A 40 -23.77 -4.32 -14.90
C LEU A 40 -23.77 -5.29 -13.71
N SER A 41 -23.55 -4.78 -12.50
CA SER A 41 -23.61 -5.54 -11.25
C SER A 41 -24.50 -4.79 -10.26
N PRO A 42 -25.36 -5.48 -9.48
CA PRO A 42 -26.21 -4.81 -8.48
C PRO A 42 -25.47 -4.30 -7.26
N SER A 43 -24.14 -4.50 -7.18
CA SER A 43 -23.33 -4.10 -6.05
C SER A 43 -22.77 -2.69 -6.19
N VAL A 44 -22.50 -2.05 -5.05
CA VAL A 44 -21.76 -0.79 -4.96
C VAL A 44 -20.58 -0.95 -4.01
N VAL A 45 -19.46 -0.39 -4.41
CA VAL A 45 -18.24 -0.29 -3.61
C VAL A 45 -18.07 1.15 -3.14
N LEU A 46 -17.88 1.29 -1.84
CA LEU A 46 -17.46 2.52 -1.15
C LEU A 46 -16.00 2.35 -0.75
N SER A 47 -15.12 3.21 -1.20
CA SER A 47 -13.70 3.19 -0.79
C SER A 47 -13.21 4.62 -0.58
N GLY A 48 -12.18 4.79 0.24
CA GLY A 48 -11.63 6.12 0.44
C GLY A 48 -10.53 6.15 1.47
N TYR A 49 -10.10 7.37 1.78
CA TYR A 49 -9.09 7.60 2.80
C TYR A 49 -9.23 8.98 3.43
N LEU A 50 -8.73 9.07 4.66
CA LEU A 50 -8.41 10.32 5.35
C LEU A 50 -6.88 10.47 5.41
N PRO A 51 -6.33 11.69 5.31
CA PRO A 51 -4.88 11.95 5.40
C PRO A 51 -4.41 11.92 6.87
N VAL A 52 -4.70 10.84 7.56
CA VAL A 52 -4.32 10.57 8.96
C VAL A 52 -3.73 9.17 9.02
N GLY A 53 -2.48 9.05 9.44
CA GLY A 53 -1.75 7.79 9.56
C GLY A 53 -0.67 7.87 10.63
N ALA A 54 0.22 6.88 10.67
CA ALA A 54 1.27 6.77 11.68
C ALA A 54 2.23 7.97 11.71
N LEU A 55 2.31 8.78 10.66
CA LEU A 55 3.07 10.05 10.70
C LEU A 55 2.49 11.07 11.68
N ALA A 56 1.23 10.93 12.07
CA ALA A 56 0.59 11.77 13.07
C ALA A 56 0.81 11.26 14.50
N ASP A 57 1.39 10.08 14.67
CA ASP A 57 1.65 9.50 16.00
C ASP A 57 2.67 10.35 16.77
N PRO A 58 2.41 10.67 18.05
CA PRO A 58 3.45 11.20 18.90
C PRO A 58 4.61 10.20 19.02
N PRO A 59 5.88 10.65 19.06
CA PRO A 59 7.04 9.75 19.01
C PRO A 59 7.03 8.61 20.04
N GLN A 60 6.45 8.83 21.24
CA GLN A 60 6.36 7.82 22.30
C GLN A 60 5.09 6.97 22.25
N LYS A 61 4.22 7.21 21.26
CA LYS A 61 2.91 6.57 21.10
C LYS A 61 2.73 5.96 19.72
N SER A 62 3.81 5.44 19.13
CA SER A 62 3.77 4.76 17.81
C SER A 62 2.71 3.66 17.82
N GLY A 63 1.91 3.58 16.76
CA GLY A 63 0.76 2.69 16.63
C GLY A 63 -0.56 3.31 17.10
N MET A 64 -0.56 4.58 17.54
CA MET A 64 -1.76 5.32 17.94
C MET A 64 -2.77 5.40 16.79
N ALA A 65 -2.35 5.80 15.59
CA ALA A 65 -3.22 5.90 14.42
C ALA A 65 -3.81 4.55 14.04
N ASN A 66 -3.02 3.47 14.11
CA ASN A 66 -3.50 2.12 13.83
C ASN A 66 -4.51 1.66 14.87
N LEU A 67 -4.20 1.81 16.16
CA LEU A 67 -5.13 1.46 17.24
C LEU A 67 -6.42 2.25 17.14
N THR A 68 -6.35 3.56 16.85
CA THR A 68 -7.53 4.42 16.68
C THR A 68 -8.39 3.94 15.52
N ALA A 69 -7.80 3.74 14.32
CA ALA A 69 -8.52 3.30 13.14
C ALA A 69 -9.22 1.95 13.35
N THR A 70 -8.54 0.99 13.98
CA THR A 70 -9.09 -0.33 14.26
C THR A 70 -10.18 -0.28 15.35
N ALA A 71 -10.08 0.68 16.27
CA ALA A 71 -11.04 0.86 17.36
C ALA A 71 -12.32 1.60 16.94
N LEU A 72 -12.37 2.28 15.78
CA LEU A 72 -13.56 2.99 15.28
C LEU A 72 -14.81 2.09 15.25
N MET A 73 -14.62 0.83 14.89
CA MET A 73 -15.72 -0.15 14.77
C MET A 73 -16.06 -0.84 16.11
N ARG A 74 -15.51 -0.37 17.24
CA ARG A 74 -15.69 -1.04 18.54
C ARG A 74 -16.85 -0.48 19.39
N GLY A 75 -17.50 0.56 18.91
CA GLY A 75 -18.68 1.16 19.54
C GLY A 75 -18.85 2.61 19.17
N THR A 76 -20.10 3.03 19.04
CA THR A 76 -20.52 4.41 18.78
C THR A 76 -21.41 4.91 19.89
N GLU A 77 -21.89 6.15 19.80
CA GLU A 77 -22.84 6.71 20.75
C GLU A 77 -24.19 5.95 20.75
N THR A 78 -24.54 5.31 19.64
CA THR A 78 -25.85 4.66 19.46
C THR A 78 -25.77 3.14 19.32
N ARG A 79 -24.58 2.56 19.08
CA ARG A 79 -24.40 1.12 18.83
C ARG A 79 -23.19 0.57 19.57
N SER A 80 -23.36 -0.61 20.15
CA SER A 80 -22.26 -1.45 20.64
C SER A 80 -21.50 -2.08 19.46
N PHE A 81 -20.33 -2.63 19.74
CA PHE A 81 -19.55 -3.44 18.79
C PHE A 81 -20.39 -4.50 18.06
N ARG A 82 -21.19 -5.24 18.84
CA ARG A 82 -22.05 -6.29 18.31
C ARG A 82 -23.11 -5.74 17.35
N GLU A 83 -23.81 -4.67 17.72
CA GLU A 83 -24.85 -4.04 16.91
C GLU A 83 -24.31 -3.44 15.60
N ILE A 84 -23.05 -2.93 15.61
CA ILE A 84 -22.37 -2.48 14.39
C ILE A 84 -22.23 -3.65 13.41
N PHE A 85 -21.70 -4.79 13.88
CA PHE A 85 -21.49 -5.96 13.02
C PHE A 85 -22.81 -6.61 12.59
N GLU A 86 -23.79 -6.74 13.48
CA GLU A 86 -25.13 -7.23 13.14
C GLU A 86 -25.79 -6.34 12.06
N SER A 87 -25.62 -5.02 12.14
CA SER A 87 -26.14 -4.09 11.12
C SER A 87 -25.49 -4.30 9.75
N ILE A 88 -24.19 -4.57 9.69
CA ILE A 88 -23.46 -4.86 8.45
C ILE A 88 -23.87 -6.22 7.88
N GLU A 89 -23.90 -7.24 8.73
CA GLU A 89 -24.20 -8.62 8.33
C GLU A 89 -25.65 -8.79 7.88
N SER A 90 -26.60 -8.08 8.51
CA SER A 90 -28.03 -8.16 8.18
C SER A 90 -28.36 -7.75 6.74
N ILE A 91 -27.54 -6.89 6.13
CA ILE A 91 -27.66 -6.46 4.73
C ILE A 91 -26.63 -7.13 3.82
N GLY A 92 -25.90 -8.14 4.31
CA GLY A 92 -24.85 -8.82 3.54
C GLY A 92 -23.69 -7.91 3.11
N ALA A 93 -23.54 -6.75 3.77
CA ALA A 93 -22.49 -5.79 3.46
C ALA A 93 -21.14 -6.15 4.10
N ARG A 94 -20.11 -5.40 3.73
CA ARG A 94 -18.81 -5.41 4.38
C ARG A 94 -18.34 -3.97 4.61
N LEU A 95 -17.67 -3.75 5.71
CA LEU A 95 -16.99 -2.48 6.01
C LEU A 95 -15.70 -2.79 6.75
N SER A 96 -14.60 -2.18 6.34
CA SER A 96 -13.30 -2.28 6.99
C SER A 96 -12.62 -0.93 7.02
N ILE A 97 -11.89 -0.65 8.08
CA ILE A 97 -11.10 0.56 8.27
C ILE A 97 -9.72 0.14 8.75
N SER A 98 -8.68 0.72 8.17
CA SER A 98 -7.28 0.41 8.52
C SER A 98 -6.41 1.65 8.37
N SER A 99 -5.36 1.74 9.16
CA SER A 99 -4.36 2.82 9.05
C SER A 99 -3.08 2.31 8.40
N SER A 100 -2.35 3.23 7.81
CA SER A 100 -1.02 3.05 7.25
C SER A 100 -0.12 4.20 7.69
N THR A 101 1.07 4.31 7.13
CA THR A 101 1.97 5.43 7.43
C THR A 101 1.32 6.79 7.16
N HIS A 102 0.59 6.94 6.05
CA HIS A 102 0.08 8.25 5.60
C HIS A 102 -1.42 8.44 5.76
N THR A 103 -2.19 7.37 5.80
CA THR A 103 -3.65 7.46 5.67
C THR A 103 -4.37 6.43 6.51
N THR A 104 -5.55 6.81 6.98
CA THR A 104 -6.59 5.87 7.37
C THR A 104 -7.48 5.63 6.15
N SER A 105 -7.52 4.40 5.69
CA SER A 105 -8.29 3.95 4.54
C SER A 105 -9.52 3.17 4.97
N PHE A 106 -10.59 3.27 4.20
CA PHE A 106 -11.81 2.51 4.41
C PHE A 106 -12.28 1.86 3.13
N GLN A 107 -12.92 0.71 3.26
CA GLN A 107 -13.54 -0.02 2.17
C GLN A 107 -14.85 -0.66 2.62
N GLY A 108 -15.92 -0.41 1.87
CA GLY A 108 -17.23 -1.02 2.06
C GLY A 108 -17.76 -1.58 0.76
N LYS A 109 -18.66 -2.56 0.86
CA LYS A 109 -19.40 -3.13 -0.27
C LYS A 109 -20.78 -3.55 0.19
N SER A 110 -21.81 -3.21 -0.59
CA SER A 110 -23.19 -3.63 -0.37
C SER A 110 -23.91 -3.84 -1.71
N LEU A 111 -25.17 -4.26 -1.65
CA LEU A 111 -26.10 -4.04 -2.75
C LEU A 111 -26.40 -2.54 -2.89
N ALA A 112 -26.82 -2.11 -4.07
CA ALA A 112 -27.13 -0.71 -4.35
C ALA A 112 -28.23 -0.15 -3.45
N GLU A 113 -29.26 -0.96 -3.15
CA GLU A 113 -30.38 -0.61 -2.27
C GLU A 113 -29.95 -0.37 -0.81
N ASP A 114 -28.83 -0.97 -0.38
CA ASP A 114 -28.30 -0.88 0.99
C ASP A 114 -27.18 0.14 1.16
N LEU A 115 -26.76 0.82 0.08
CA LEU A 115 -25.66 1.78 0.13
C LEU A 115 -25.90 2.90 1.14
N GLU A 116 -27.12 3.42 1.21
CA GLU A 116 -27.46 4.49 2.15
C GLU A 116 -27.29 4.03 3.61
N VAL A 117 -27.72 2.81 3.91
CA VAL A 117 -27.57 2.20 5.24
C VAL A 117 -26.08 2.05 5.58
N LEU A 118 -25.30 1.52 4.64
CA LEU A 118 -23.85 1.35 4.81
C LEU A 118 -23.14 2.70 5.02
N LEU A 119 -23.49 3.73 4.25
CA LEU A 119 -22.91 5.07 4.37
C LEU A 119 -23.24 5.73 5.71
N ARG A 120 -24.50 5.60 6.17
CA ARG A 120 -24.91 6.13 7.49
C ARG A 120 -24.14 5.45 8.62
N LEU A 121 -24.01 4.12 8.57
CA LEU A 121 -23.23 3.38 9.56
C LEU A 121 -21.75 3.76 9.50
N PHE A 122 -21.17 3.89 8.30
CA PHE A 122 -19.80 4.37 8.13
C PHE A 122 -19.61 5.78 8.70
N GLY A 123 -20.55 6.69 8.43
CA GLY A 123 -20.53 8.04 9.01
C GLY A 123 -20.59 8.01 10.53
N GLU A 124 -21.41 7.14 11.11
CA GLU A 124 -21.52 7.00 12.56
C GLU A 124 -20.23 6.49 13.20
N VAL A 125 -19.64 5.40 12.68
CA VAL A 125 -18.37 4.85 13.22
C VAL A 125 -17.19 5.79 13.04
N LEU A 126 -17.21 6.64 12.00
CA LEU A 126 -16.13 7.58 11.73
C LEU A 126 -16.24 8.86 12.53
N ARG A 127 -17.47 9.37 12.78
CA ARG A 127 -17.72 10.69 13.39
C ARG A 127 -17.98 10.63 14.89
N SER A 128 -18.57 9.54 15.39
CA SER A 128 -19.07 9.42 16.77
C SER A 128 -18.65 8.12 17.46
N PRO A 129 -17.38 7.68 17.32
CA PRO A 129 -16.91 6.50 18.05
C PRO A 129 -16.76 6.80 19.54
N THR A 130 -17.08 5.83 20.40
CA THR A 130 -16.98 5.98 21.87
C THR A 130 -15.75 5.36 22.48
N PHE A 131 -15.09 4.44 21.76
CA PHE A 131 -13.90 3.73 22.22
C PHE A 131 -14.07 3.11 23.62
N PRO A 132 -15.01 2.16 23.83
CA PRO A 132 -15.26 1.56 25.13
C PRO A 132 -13.98 0.92 25.70
N GLU A 133 -13.70 1.13 26.98
CA GLU A 133 -12.44 0.71 27.61
C GLU A 133 -12.20 -0.81 27.50
N ASP A 134 -13.24 -1.61 27.68
CA ASP A 134 -13.18 -3.08 27.59
C ASP A 134 -12.90 -3.55 26.14
N GLU A 135 -13.49 -2.91 25.15
CA GLU A 135 -13.23 -3.20 23.74
C GLU A 135 -11.81 -2.77 23.32
N VAL A 136 -11.36 -1.59 23.76
CA VAL A 136 -9.99 -1.13 23.55
C VAL A 136 -8.98 -2.06 24.22
N ALA A 137 -9.24 -2.50 25.45
CA ALA A 137 -8.38 -3.46 26.15
C ALA A 137 -8.33 -4.82 25.41
N ARG A 138 -9.46 -5.30 24.90
CA ARG A 138 -9.54 -6.53 24.10
C ARG A 138 -8.77 -6.42 22.79
N LEU A 139 -8.92 -5.28 22.08
CA LEU A 139 -8.18 -4.99 20.86
C LEU A 139 -6.67 -4.93 21.09
N LYS A 140 -6.22 -4.24 22.14
CA LYS A 140 -4.80 -4.22 22.53
C LYS A 140 -4.26 -5.64 22.77
N GLY A 141 -5.03 -6.51 23.46
CA GLY A 141 -4.66 -7.91 23.65
C GLY A 141 -4.46 -8.66 22.32
N GLN A 142 -5.32 -8.41 21.33
CA GLN A 142 -5.20 -8.97 19.97
C GLN A 142 -3.93 -8.46 19.26
N ILE A 143 -3.67 -7.15 19.30
CA ILE A 143 -2.48 -6.54 18.69
C ILE A 143 -1.19 -7.09 19.33
N LEU A 144 -1.13 -7.16 20.66
CA LEU A 144 0.05 -7.71 21.37
C LEU A 144 0.28 -9.20 21.07
N THR A 145 -0.79 -9.94 20.82
CA THR A 145 -0.68 -11.33 20.37
C THR A 145 -0.15 -11.42 18.95
N ALA A 146 -0.62 -10.53 18.04
CA ALA A 146 -0.09 -10.43 16.69
C ALA A 146 1.40 -10.06 16.67
N PHE A 147 1.85 -9.18 17.56
CA PHE A 147 3.29 -8.85 17.71
C PHE A 147 4.13 -10.06 18.12
N LYS A 148 3.65 -10.91 19.04
CA LYS A 148 4.36 -12.14 19.39
C LYS A 148 4.51 -13.10 18.22
N ILE A 149 3.51 -13.17 17.34
CA ILE A 149 3.58 -13.96 16.11
C ILE A 149 4.57 -13.33 15.12
N ARG A 150 4.46 -12.01 14.90
CA ARG A 150 5.36 -11.23 14.04
C ARG A 150 6.83 -11.38 14.46
N ASP A 151 7.09 -11.31 15.75
CA ASP A 151 8.45 -11.40 16.31
C ASP A 151 9.08 -12.81 16.13
N GLN A 152 8.27 -13.80 15.80
CA GLN A 152 8.71 -15.16 15.45
C GLN A 152 8.75 -15.38 13.93
N ASP A 153 8.38 -14.43 13.10
CA ASP A 153 8.41 -14.53 11.64
C ASP A 153 9.72 -13.95 11.09
N THR A 154 10.50 -14.76 10.39
CA THR A 154 11.82 -14.37 9.86
C THR A 154 11.68 -13.29 8.80
N GLY A 155 10.64 -13.36 7.95
CA GLY A 155 10.38 -12.34 6.91
C GLY A 155 10.01 -10.99 7.51
N ALA A 156 9.09 -10.97 8.49
CA ALA A 156 8.70 -9.75 9.19
C ALA A 156 9.89 -9.12 9.94
N ARG A 157 10.70 -9.93 10.62
CA ARG A 157 11.87 -9.44 11.36
C ARG A 157 12.95 -8.89 10.44
N ALA A 158 13.18 -9.54 9.29
CA ALA A 158 14.11 -9.03 8.27
C ALA A 158 13.60 -7.69 7.69
N GLN A 159 12.30 -7.58 7.37
CA GLN A 159 11.72 -6.33 6.87
C GLN A 159 11.82 -5.20 7.89
N MET A 160 11.49 -5.44 9.16
CA MET A 160 11.60 -4.43 10.21
C MET A 160 13.04 -3.92 10.36
N ALA A 161 14.01 -4.83 10.45
CA ALA A 161 15.42 -4.46 10.56
C ALA A 161 15.94 -3.71 9.30
N PHE A 162 15.41 -4.07 8.13
CA PHE A 162 15.70 -3.36 6.89
C PHE A 162 15.15 -1.93 6.92
N ASP A 163 13.88 -1.74 7.29
CA ASP A 163 13.25 -0.42 7.33
C ASP A 163 13.92 0.49 8.37
N GLU A 164 14.21 -0.03 9.55
CA GLU A 164 14.95 0.69 10.61
C GLU A 164 16.33 1.17 10.13
N ALA A 165 17.04 0.34 9.40
CA ALA A 165 18.38 0.68 8.91
C ALA A 165 18.35 1.57 7.66
N LEU A 166 17.43 1.31 6.72
CA LEU A 166 17.31 2.08 5.49
C LEU A 166 16.86 3.51 5.77
N TYR A 167 15.93 3.68 6.73
CA TYR A 167 15.29 4.93 7.07
C TYR A 167 15.73 5.46 8.45
N ALA A 168 16.95 5.16 8.87
CA ALA A 168 17.45 5.64 10.16
C ALA A 168 17.20 7.16 10.33
N ASP A 169 16.71 7.55 11.51
CA ASP A 169 16.34 8.94 11.86
C ASP A 169 15.19 9.54 11.02
N HIS A 170 14.47 8.73 10.26
CA HIS A 170 13.33 9.16 9.46
C HIS A 170 12.04 8.47 9.97
N PRO A 171 10.84 9.11 9.89
CA PRO A 171 9.58 8.49 10.35
C PRO A 171 9.27 7.12 9.71
N TYR A 172 9.78 6.83 8.54
CA TYR A 172 9.60 5.53 7.88
C TYR A 172 10.36 4.37 8.55
N SER A 173 11.29 4.65 9.47
CA SER A 173 11.93 3.60 10.28
C SER A 173 11.00 3.03 11.36
N ILE A 174 9.91 3.73 11.68
CA ILE A 174 8.98 3.35 12.74
C ILE A 174 7.87 2.48 12.16
N GLN A 175 7.58 1.36 12.85
CA GLN A 175 6.48 0.50 12.42
C GLN A 175 5.13 1.19 12.61
N PRO A 176 4.27 1.27 11.58
CA PRO A 176 2.96 1.91 11.70
C PRO A 176 2.04 1.26 12.74
N ASP A 177 2.22 -0.03 12.99
CA ASP A 177 1.45 -0.77 14.01
C ASP A 177 1.95 -0.51 15.44
N GLY A 178 3.12 0.11 15.59
CA GLY A 178 3.79 0.33 16.87
C GLY A 178 4.51 -0.90 17.40
N TYR A 179 4.78 -0.84 18.70
CA TYR A 179 5.56 -1.83 19.44
C TYR A 179 4.84 -2.18 20.76
N PRO A 180 5.16 -3.32 21.41
CA PRO A 180 4.55 -3.67 22.70
C PRO A 180 4.63 -2.56 23.75
N GLU A 181 5.78 -1.89 23.83
CA GLU A 181 6.06 -0.82 24.78
C GLU A 181 5.29 0.48 24.49
N THR A 182 4.92 0.75 23.24
CA THR A 182 4.14 1.93 22.86
C THR A 182 2.63 1.68 22.89
N ILE A 183 2.16 0.45 22.57
CA ILE A 183 0.75 0.08 22.60
C ILE A 183 0.22 -0.18 24.01
N ASN A 184 1.01 -0.85 24.88
CA ASN A 184 0.57 -1.20 26.23
C ASN A 184 0.08 -0.01 27.07
N PRO A 185 0.78 1.16 27.11
CA PRO A 185 0.35 2.29 27.92
C PRO A 185 -0.83 3.07 27.33
N LEU A 186 -1.20 2.87 26.06
CA LEU A 186 -2.29 3.63 25.43
C LEU A 186 -3.63 3.35 26.13
N THR A 187 -4.37 4.41 26.37
CA THR A 187 -5.70 4.39 27.00
C THR A 187 -6.80 4.72 25.99
N SER A 188 -8.05 4.44 26.37
CA SER A 188 -9.22 4.88 25.60
C SER A 188 -9.28 6.40 25.45
N MET A 189 -8.81 7.16 26.46
CA MET A 189 -8.75 8.62 26.39
C MET A 189 -7.73 9.08 25.35
N ASP A 190 -6.53 8.48 25.30
CA ASP A 190 -5.53 8.82 24.28
C ASP A 190 -6.08 8.68 22.84
N ILE A 191 -6.86 7.62 22.61
CA ILE A 191 -7.46 7.36 21.31
C ILE A 191 -8.58 8.37 21.00
N LYS A 192 -9.38 8.73 22.00
CA LYS A 192 -10.42 9.77 21.87
C LYS A 192 -9.81 11.12 21.52
N ASP A 193 -8.75 11.51 22.22
CA ASP A 193 -8.06 12.78 21.98
C ASP A 193 -7.40 12.81 20.60
N PHE A 194 -6.79 11.70 20.18
CA PHE A 194 -6.22 11.57 18.86
C PHE A 194 -7.30 11.65 17.77
N HIS A 195 -8.40 10.92 17.92
CA HIS A 195 -9.53 10.98 17.01
C HIS A 195 -10.10 12.40 16.92
N ALA A 196 -10.41 13.03 18.03
CA ALA A 196 -10.98 14.37 18.08
C ALA A 196 -10.07 15.43 17.42
N SER A 197 -8.75 15.22 17.49
CA SER A 197 -7.76 16.17 16.95
C SER A 197 -7.46 15.97 15.46
N HIS A 198 -7.50 14.73 14.94
CA HIS A 198 -6.97 14.41 13.63
C HIS A 198 -8.04 13.97 12.63
N TYR A 199 -9.16 13.36 13.09
CA TYR A 199 -10.21 12.91 12.20
C TYR A 199 -11.15 14.06 11.84
N GLY A 200 -11.33 14.28 10.55
CA GLY A 200 -12.16 15.35 10.01
C GLY A 200 -12.31 15.24 8.50
N PRO A 201 -13.13 16.10 7.91
CA PRO A 201 -13.45 16.05 6.48
C PRO A 201 -12.34 16.61 5.59
N ASP A 202 -11.40 17.43 6.13
CA ASP A 202 -10.37 18.07 5.31
C ASP A 202 -9.52 17.04 4.56
N SER A 203 -9.50 17.18 3.24
CA SER A 203 -8.75 16.30 2.33
C SER A 203 -9.17 14.81 2.38
N MET A 204 -10.36 14.49 2.92
CA MET A 204 -10.96 13.17 2.80
C MET A 204 -11.36 12.92 1.34
N VAL A 205 -11.07 11.73 0.83
CA VAL A 205 -11.48 11.31 -0.51
C VAL A 205 -12.36 10.07 -0.41
N ILE A 206 -13.52 10.13 -1.07
CA ILE A 206 -14.49 9.04 -1.16
C ILE A 206 -14.66 8.65 -2.63
N SER A 207 -14.54 7.36 -2.93
CA SER A 207 -14.85 6.78 -4.24
C SER A 207 -16.04 5.84 -4.12
N ILE A 208 -17.07 6.03 -4.95
CA ILE A 208 -18.27 5.19 -5.03
C ILE A 208 -18.39 4.65 -6.45
N VAL A 209 -18.35 3.34 -6.59
CA VAL A 209 -18.40 2.66 -7.89
C VAL A 209 -19.43 1.55 -7.86
N GLY A 210 -20.40 1.57 -8.78
CA GLY A 210 -21.40 0.52 -8.88
C GLY A 210 -22.76 0.99 -9.39
N ALA A 211 -23.82 0.25 -9.06
CA ALA A 211 -25.18 0.46 -9.55
C ALA A 211 -25.90 1.62 -8.85
N ILE A 212 -25.31 2.79 -8.89
CA ILE A 212 -25.84 4.02 -8.28
C ILE A 212 -25.67 5.19 -9.24
N LYS A 213 -26.65 6.10 -9.27
CA LYS A 213 -26.52 7.37 -10.00
C LYS A 213 -25.59 8.31 -9.27
N SER A 214 -24.78 9.07 -10.02
CA SER A 214 -23.81 10.00 -9.46
C SER A 214 -24.44 11.03 -8.53
N ASP A 215 -25.61 11.56 -8.89
CA ASP A 215 -26.35 12.55 -8.07
C ASP A 215 -26.87 11.93 -6.77
N ASP A 216 -27.34 10.68 -6.80
CA ASP A 216 -27.80 9.98 -5.58
C ASP A 216 -26.61 9.66 -4.66
N ALA A 217 -25.49 9.22 -5.21
CA ALA A 217 -24.28 8.97 -4.44
C ALA A 217 -23.78 10.26 -3.75
N LEU A 218 -23.75 11.38 -4.50
CA LEU A 218 -23.38 12.68 -3.95
C LEU A 218 -24.33 13.11 -2.83
N ARG A 219 -25.66 12.97 -3.03
CA ARG A 219 -26.65 13.30 -2.03
C ARG A 219 -26.47 12.50 -0.75
N PHE A 220 -26.26 11.18 -0.83
CA PHE A 220 -26.01 10.33 0.35
C PHE A 220 -24.75 10.74 1.10
N VAL A 221 -23.68 11.09 0.39
CA VAL A 221 -22.45 11.60 1.04
C VAL A 221 -22.69 12.95 1.69
N GLN A 222 -23.45 13.85 1.06
CA GLN A 222 -23.82 15.16 1.63
C GLN A 222 -24.67 14.99 2.90
N ASP A 223 -25.64 14.08 2.89
CA ASP A 223 -26.53 13.81 4.03
C ASP A 223 -25.76 13.29 5.24
N VAL A 224 -24.67 12.53 5.02
CA VAL A 224 -23.88 11.90 6.09
C VAL A 224 -22.72 12.79 6.55
N PHE A 225 -22.06 13.48 5.64
CA PHE A 225 -20.80 14.17 5.92
C PHE A 225 -20.83 15.69 5.65
N GLY A 226 -21.90 16.24 5.06
CA GLY A 226 -21.94 17.62 4.61
C GLY A 226 -21.84 18.65 5.75
N ASP A 227 -22.30 18.31 6.93
CA ASP A 227 -22.24 19.11 8.15
C ASP A 227 -20.98 18.86 9.01
N TRP A 228 -20.12 17.91 8.60
CA TRP A 228 -18.90 17.62 9.35
C TRP A 228 -17.89 18.77 9.22
N SER A 229 -17.48 19.33 10.36
CA SER A 229 -16.58 20.48 10.39
C SER A 229 -15.11 20.05 10.41
N ALA A 230 -14.26 20.81 9.70
CA ALA A 230 -12.81 20.70 9.77
C ALA A 230 -12.18 21.62 10.83
N GLU A 231 -13.00 22.34 11.63
CA GLU A 231 -12.52 23.24 12.66
C GLU A 231 -11.72 22.48 13.73
N GLY A 232 -10.47 22.91 13.96
CA GLY A 232 -9.56 22.26 14.91
C GLY A 232 -8.88 20.99 14.41
N GLN A 233 -9.15 20.52 13.19
CA GLN A 233 -8.48 19.35 12.64
C GLN A 233 -6.99 19.61 12.44
N ILE A 234 -6.15 18.77 13.07
CA ILE A 234 -4.69 18.82 12.95
C ILE A 234 -4.28 18.00 11.72
N ARG A 235 -3.61 18.66 10.78
CA ARG A 235 -3.00 17.96 9.63
C ARG A 235 -1.76 17.21 10.08
N GLN A 236 -1.50 16.04 9.46
CA GLN A 236 -0.26 15.32 9.71
C GLN A 236 0.96 16.16 9.24
N PRO A 237 2.13 15.96 9.87
CA PRO A 237 3.34 16.72 9.52
C PRO A 237 3.79 16.40 8.09
N GLU A 238 4.50 17.38 7.49
CA GLU A 238 5.17 17.15 6.21
C GLU A 238 6.26 16.08 6.38
N LEU A 239 6.39 15.24 5.36
CA LEU A 239 7.40 14.21 5.33
C LEU A 239 8.79 14.83 5.13
N PRO A 240 9.75 14.59 6.04
CA PRO A 240 11.11 15.06 5.82
C PRO A 240 11.75 14.34 4.61
N PRO A 241 12.79 14.94 3.99
CA PRO A 241 13.51 14.30 2.89
C PRO A 241 14.13 12.96 3.32
N VAL A 242 13.94 11.93 2.49
CA VAL A 242 14.51 10.60 2.73
C VAL A 242 15.95 10.56 2.21
N PRO A 243 16.96 10.37 3.07
CA PRO A 243 18.36 10.26 2.63
C PRO A 243 18.61 8.90 1.96
N ARG A 244 19.42 8.89 0.91
CA ARG A 244 19.88 7.62 0.31
C ARG A 244 21.07 7.06 1.08
N PRO A 245 21.21 5.71 1.20
CA PRO A 245 22.37 5.08 1.80
C PRO A 245 23.67 5.54 1.12
N LYS A 246 24.67 5.95 1.92
CA LYS A 246 25.98 6.36 1.43
C LYS A 246 26.99 5.21 1.37
N ALA A 247 26.75 4.15 2.12
CA ALA A 247 27.55 2.93 2.19
C ALA A 247 26.63 1.71 2.36
N ALA A 248 27.14 0.54 2.06
CA ALA A 248 26.46 -0.71 2.38
C ALA A 248 26.32 -0.88 3.90
N SER A 249 25.20 -1.42 4.33
CA SER A 249 24.98 -1.84 5.73
C SER A 249 24.45 -3.27 5.74
N LYS A 250 24.84 -4.05 6.74
CA LYS A 250 24.35 -5.43 6.93
C LYS A 250 23.93 -5.60 8.38
N ILE A 251 22.69 -6.05 8.57
CA ILE A 251 22.05 -6.31 9.85
C ILE A 251 21.64 -7.77 9.92
N GLU A 252 21.98 -8.46 11.01
CA GLU A 252 21.54 -9.85 11.24
C GLU A 252 20.69 -9.91 12.51
N VAL A 253 19.52 -10.52 12.39
CA VAL A 253 18.57 -10.75 13.50
C VAL A 253 18.50 -12.25 13.75
N SER A 254 18.99 -12.67 14.91
CA SER A 254 18.96 -14.07 15.30
C SER A 254 17.59 -14.46 15.85
N LEU A 255 17.04 -15.56 15.34
CA LEU A 255 15.76 -16.15 15.76
C LEU A 255 15.95 -17.64 16.02
N GLU A 256 15.86 -18.02 17.27
CA GLU A 256 16.08 -19.38 17.72
C GLU A 256 15.06 -20.37 17.13
N GLY A 257 15.49 -21.58 16.79
CA GLY A 257 14.63 -22.66 16.31
C GLY A 257 14.15 -22.56 14.87
N LYS A 258 14.61 -21.56 14.09
CA LYS A 258 14.26 -21.43 12.68
C LYS A 258 15.11 -22.31 11.78
N GLN A 259 14.52 -22.75 10.65
CA GLN A 259 15.19 -23.58 9.63
C GLN A 259 15.45 -22.81 8.32
N GLN A 260 14.84 -21.63 8.18
CA GLN A 260 14.96 -20.72 7.03
C GLN A 260 15.48 -19.39 7.50
N SER A 261 16.21 -18.70 6.63
CA SER A 261 16.53 -17.29 6.77
C SER A 261 15.84 -16.48 5.69
N ASP A 262 15.34 -15.33 6.07
CA ASP A 262 14.81 -14.34 5.16
C ASP A 262 15.78 -13.18 5.01
N ILE A 263 15.95 -12.76 3.77
CA ILE A 263 16.84 -11.67 3.37
C ILE A 263 15.99 -10.57 2.76
N VAL A 264 16.17 -9.34 3.22
CA VAL A 264 15.66 -8.13 2.58
C VAL A 264 16.86 -7.24 2.26
N LEU A 265 17.05 -6.91 0.99
CA LEU A 265 18.15 -6.03 0.58
C LEU A 265 17.67 -5.03 -0.46
N GLY A 266 18.15 -3.77 -0.36
CA GLY A 266 17.67 -2.73 -1.26
C GLY A 266 18.17 -1.34 -0.90
N THR A 267 17.52 -0.36 -1.47
CA THR A 267 17.82 1.06 -1.33
C THR A 267 16.53 1.88 -1.38
N VAL A 268 16.64 3.19 -1.18
CA VAL A 268 15.53 4.14 -1.37
C VAL A 268 15.19 4.24 -2.87
N GLY A 269 13.99 3.85 -3.24
CA GLY A 269 13.43 3.95 -4.57
C GLY A 269 12.73 5.29 -4.84
N PRO A 270 11.96 5.40 -5.94
CA PRO A 270 11.19 6.59 -6.25
C PRO A 270 9.93 6.74 -5.39
N SER A 271 9.48 7.97 -5.22
CA SER A 271 8.11 8.28 -4.83
C SER A 271 7.17 8.16 -6.03
N ARG A 272 5.86 8.18 -5.78
CA ARG A 272 4.86 8.16 -6.86
C ARG A 272 4.82 9.45 -7.67
N TYR A 273 5.40 10.53 -7.14
CA TYR A 273 5.49 11.84 -7.79
C TYR A 273 6.74 12.00 -8.67
N ASP A 274 7.70 11.07 -8.61
CA ASP A 274 8.88 11.14 -9.46
C ASP A 274 8.52 10.81 -10.93
N ASP A 275 9.02 11.62 -11.87
CA ASP A 275 8.75 11.49 -13.31
C ASP A 275 9.14 10.11 -13.86
N ASP A 276 10.17 9.49 -13.29
CA ASP A 276 10.67 8.18 -13.69
C ASP A 276 10.06 7.01 -12.90
N TYR A 277 8.98 7.26 -12.11
CA TYR A 277 8.32 6.21 -11.34
C TYR A 277 7.84 5.04 -12.20
N LEU A 278 7.13 5.29 -13.31
CA LEU A 278 6.64 4.23 -14.20
C LEU A 278 7.79 3.44 -14.82
N THR A 279 8.87 4.13 -15.19
CA THR A 279 10.10 3.51 -15.71
C THR A 279 10.77 2.62 -14.66
N ALA A 280 10.83 3.09 -13.41
CA ALA A 280 11.36 2.30 -12.29
C ALA A 280 10.51 1.06 -12.02
N VAL A 281 9.16 1.18 -12.04
CA VAL A 281 8.25 0.05 -11.84
C VAL A 281 8.38 -0.97 -12.97
N LEU A 282 8.56 -0.53 -14.22
CA LEU A 282 8.80 -1.42 -15.35
C LEU A 282 10.18 -2.10 -15.24
N ALA A 283 11.22 -1.37 -14.85
CA ALA A 283 12.55 -1.92 -14.57
C ALA A 283 12.51 -2.96 -13.42
N ASN A 284 11.75 -2.69 -12.37
CA ASN A 284 11.54 -3.63 -11.27
C ASN A 284 10.80 -4.90 -11.73
N ASN A 285 9.86 -4.78 -12.65
CA ASN A 285 9.17 -5.96 -13.19
C ASN A 285 10.15 -6.88 -13.93
N ILE A 286 11.03 -6.33 -14.75
CA ILE A 286 12.12 -7.07 -15.42
C ILE A 286 13.05 -7.70 -14.39
N LEU A 287 13.44 -6.93 -13.38
CA LEU A 287 14.42 -7.36 -12.38
C LEU A 287 13.90 -8.52 -11.53
N GLY A 288 12.65 -8.44 -11.04
CA GLY A 288 12.22 -9.41 -10.05
C GLY A 288 10.71 -9.63 -9.92
N ARG A 289 9.90 -9.46 -10.98
CA ARG A 289 8.45 -9.68 -10.91
C ARG A 289 7.85 -10.43 -12.09
N PHE A 290 8.40 -10.28 -13.29
CA PHE A 290 7.87 -10.90 -14.51
C PHE A 290 8.04 -12.42 -14.50
N GLY A 291 7.05 -13.16 -14.94
CA GLY A 291 7.07 -14.63 -14.95
C GLY A 291 7.23 -15.23 -13.55
N MET A 292 8.25 -16.06 -13.36
CA MET A 292 8.61 -16.66 -12.07
C MET A 292 9.60 -15.76 -11.30
N TYR A 293 9.25 -14.48 -11.10
CA TYR A 293 10.00 -13.48 -10.34
C TYR A 293 11.20 -12.85 -11.09
N GLY A 294 11.12 -12.73 -12.42
CA GLY A 294 12.08 -12.00 -13.25
C GLY A 294 13.50 -12.57 -13.20
N ARG A 295 14.49 -11.72 -13.53
CA ARG A 295 15.90 -12.13 -13.55
C ARG A 295 16.40 -12.67 -12.20
N ILE A 296 15.93 -12.09 -11.10
CA ILE A 296 16.29 -12.53 -9.75
C ILE A 296 15.74 -13.92 -9.47
N GLY A 297 14.46 -14.18 -9.80
CA GLY A 297 13.86 -15.49 -9.67
C GLY A 297 14.60 -16.56 -10.50
N ASP A 298 14.88 -16.23 -11.75
CA ASP A 298 15.63 -17.11 -12.65
C ASP A 298 17.03 -17.42 -12.11
N SER A 299 17.74 -16.41 -11.61
CA SER A 299 19.12 -16.56 -11.14
C SER A 299 19.20 -17.35 -9.80
N VAL A 300 18.40 -16.94 -8.81
CA VAL A 300 18.54 -17.43 -7.43
C VAL A 300 17.71 -18.70 -7.19
N ARG A 301 16.48 -18.74 -7.74
CA ARG A 301 15.56 -19.86 -7.51
C ARG A 301 15.68 -20.95 -8.58
N GLU A 302 15.48 -20.59 -9.87
CA GLU A 302 15.39 -21.61 -10.94
C GLU A 302 16.76 -22.21 -11.28
N ASN A 303 17.78 -21.36 -11.51
CA ASN A 303 19.10 -21.86 -11.94
C ASN A 303 19.96 -22.33 -10.79
N ALA A 304 19.98 -21.60 -9.66
CA ALA A 304 20.84 -21.93 -8.52
C ALA A 304 20.14 -22.83 -7.47
N GLY A 305 18.81 -22.89 -7.43
CA GLY A 305 18.06 -23.71 -6.46
C GLY A 305 18.24 -23.27 -5.00
N LEU A 306 18.57 -21.98 -4.75
CA LEU A 306 18.94 -21.51 -3.42
C LEU A 306 17.75 -20.99 -2.61
N ALA A 307 16.68 -20.54 -3.26
CA ALA A 307 15.57 -19.86 -2.62
C ALA A 307 14.23 -20.52 -2.96
N TYR A 308 13.33 -20.57 -1.98
CA TYR A 308 11.93 -20.93 -2.22
C TYR A 308 11.19 -19.80 -2.96
N TYR A 309 11.50 -18.55 -2.60
CA TYR A 309 11.07 -17.34 -3.31
C TYR A 309 12.20 -16.33 -3.33
N SER A 310 12.27 -15.56 -4.41
CA SER A 310 13.20 -14.43 -4.54
C SER A 310 12.63 -13.46 -5.57
N TYR A 311 12.26 -12.26 -5.12
CA TYR A 311 11.60 -11.27 -5.98
C TYR A 311 11.96 -9.85 -5.57
N SER A 312 11.73 -8.88 -6.44
CA SER A 312 11.90 -7.45 -6.12
C SER A 312 10.59 -6.70 -6.10
N VAL A 313 10.54 -5.62 -5.32
CA VAL A 313 9.38 -4.75 -5.17
C VAL A 313 9.79 -3.29 -4.99
N ILE A 314 8.95 -2.38 -5.52
CA ILE A 314 8.97 -0.95 -5.24
C ILE A 314 7.67 -0.61 -4.51
N THR A 315 7.77 0.06 -3.37
CA THR A 315 6.62 0.46 -2.55
C THR A 315 6.50 1.98 -2.41
N GLY A 316 7.01 2.75 -3.37
CA GLY A 316 6.89 4.21 -3.37
C GLY A 316 5.43 4.67 -3.36
N GLY A 317 5.15 5.64 -2.50
CA GLY A 317 3.84 6.25 -2.30
C GLY A 317 3.93 7.78 -2.32
N LEU A 318 3.34 8.44 -1.32
CA LEU A 318 3.46 9.89 -1.12
C LEU A 318 4.92 10.31 -0.88
N GLY A 319 5.72 9.43 -0.27
CA GLY A 319 7.15 9.59 -0.15
C GLY A 319 7.94 8.48 -0.86
N PRO A 320 9.28 8.61 -0.95
CA PRO A 320 10.16 7.60 -1.51
C PRO A 320 10.13 6.33 -0.67
N GLY A 321 9.58 5.25 -1.23
CA GLY A 321 9.58 3.92 -0.62
C GLY A 321 10.82 3.11 -1.00
N PRO A 322 11.01 1.91 -0.45
CA PRO A 322 12.14 1.08 -0.82
C PRO A 322 11.97 0.46 -2.21
N TRP A 323 13.08 0.35 -2.92
CA TRP A 323 13.27 -0.60 -4.00
C TRP A 323 14.10 -1.74 -3.44
N GLN A 324 13.45 -2.86 -3.15
CA GLN A 324 14.05 -3.96 -2.38
C GLN A 324 13.87 -5.31 -3.08
N VAL A 325 14.73 -6.24 -2.73
CA VAL A 325 14.64 -7.66 -3.06
C VAL A 325 14.39 -8.44 -1.77
N ILE A 326 13.50 -9.39 -1.83
CA ILE A 326 13.13 -10.26 -0.72
C ILE A 326 13.38 -11.70 -1.14
N ALA A 327 14.07 -12.49 -0.31
CA ALA A 327 14.35 -13.88 -0.59
C ALA A 327 14.32 -14.73 0.68
N GLY A 328 13.67 -15.91 0.59
CA GLY A 328 13.68 -16.94 1.62
C GLY A 328 14.63 -18.09 1.23
N VAL A 329 15.66 -18.33 2.02
CA VAL A 329 16.76 -19.25 1.70
C VAL A 329 17.10 -20.18 2.86
N ASN A 330 17.77 -21.30 2.55
CA ASN A 330 18.45 -22.06 3.59
C ASN A 330 19.61 -21.20 4.15
N PRO A 331 19.85 -21.20 5.48
CA PRO A 331 20.90 -20.39 6.12
C PRO A 331 22.30 -20.54 5.51
N VAL A 332 22.65 -21.73 5.02
CA VAL A 332 23.95 -21.98 4.37
C VAL A 332 24.11 -21.32 3.00
N ASN A 333 23.01 -20.85 2.41
CA ASN A 333 22.97 -20.27 1.06
C ASN A 333 22.90 -18.74 1.06
N ILE A 334 22.85 -18.10 2.22
CA ILE A 334 22.60 -16.64 2.34
C ILE A 334 23.60 -15.84 1.50
N ASP A 335 24.91 -16.04 1.72
CA ASP A 335 25.93 -15.21 1.07
C ASP A 335 25.95 -15.42 -0.45
N LYS A 336 25.69 -16.65 -0.91
CA LYS A 336 25.59 -16.94 -2.34
C LYS A 336 24.33 -16.34 -2.97
N ALA A 337 23.22 -16.34 -2.25
CA ALA A 337 21.98 -15.71 -2.73
C ALA A 337 22.14 -14.18 -2.84
N ILE A 338 22.76 -13.54 -1.85
CA ILE A 338 23.08 -12.10 -1.87
C ILE A 338 23.98 -11.78 -3.06
N GLU A 339 25.05 -12.54 -3.29
CA GLU A 339 25.95 -12.38 -4.44
C GLU A 339 25.20 -12.40 -5.78
N LEU A 340 24.35 -13.42 -5.99
CA LEU A 340 23.56 -13.57 -7.21
C LEU A 340 22.59 -12.40 -7.42
N ILE A 341 21.92 -11.94 -6.34
CA ILE A 341 21.03 -10.78 -6.40
C ILE A 341 21.79 -9.53 -6.78
N GLN A 342 22.94 -9.29 -6.13
CA GLN A 342 23.81 -8.14 -6.44
C GLN A 342 24.30 -8.18 -7.89
N ASP A 343 24.60 -9.38 -8.42
CA ASP A 343 25.02 -9.54 -9.82
C ASP A 343 23.90 -9.17 -10.81
N GLU A 344 22.63 -9.53 -10.51
CA GLU A 344 21.50 -9.09 -11.36
C GLU A 344 21.29 -7.58 -11.28
N ILE A 345 21.47 -6.96 -10.11
CA ILE A 345 21.47 -5.51 -9.95
C ILE A 345 22.62 -4.87 -10.75
N ARG A 346 23.84 -5.39 -10.68
CA ARG A 346 24.98 -4.92 -11.50
C ARG A 346 24.69 -5.05 -13.00
N LYS A 347 24.05 -6.12 -13.43
CA LYS A 347 23.69 -6.32 -14.85
C LYS A 347 22.69 -5.27 -15.34
N ILE A 348 21.62 -4.97 -14.61
CA ILE A 348 20.63 -3.98 -15.04
C ILE A 348 21.16 -2.54 -15.00
N THR A 349 22.14 -2.27 -14.12
CA THR A 349 22.79 -0.95 -13.98
C THR A 349 24.02 -0.75 -14.86
N SER A 350 24.54 -1.81 -15.51
CA SER A 350 25.74 -1.74 -16.37
C SER A 350 25.43 -1.91 -17.86
N ARG A 351 24.31 -2.52 -18.23
CA ARG A 351 23.90 -2.75 -19.61
C ARG A 351 22.39 -2.60 -19.80
N ARG A 352 22.01 -2.15 -20.99
CA ARG A 352 20.58 -2.04 -21.36
C ARG A 352 19.93 -3.41 -21.41
N VAL A 353 18.67 -3.48 -21.03
CA VAL A 353 17.81 -4.66 -21.21
C VAL A 353 17.68 -5.00 -22.72
N SER A 354 17.37 -6.24 -23.05
CA SER A 354 17.12 -6.62 -24.45
C SER A 354 15.80 -6.00 -24.94
N SER A 355 15.65 -5.93 -26.28
CA SER A 355 14.38 -5.43 -26.86
C SER A 355 13.21 -6.36 -26.58
N SER A 356 13.46 -7.68 -26.51
CA SER A 356 12.43 -8.66 -26.16
C SER A 356 11.98 -8.52 -24.71
N GLU A 357 12.91 -8.42 -23.75
CA GLU A 357 12.56 -8.20 -22.33
C GLU A 357 11.72 -6.94 -22.14
N LEU A 358 12.09 -5.83 -22.78
CA LEU A 358 11.30 -4.61 -22.69
C LEU A 358 9.90 -4.82 -23.26
N LEU A 359 9.79 -5.37 -24.46
CA LEU A 359 8.51 -5.58 -25.14
C LEU A 359 7.59 -6.53 -24.36
N GLU A 360 8.12 -7.62 -23.81
CA GLU A 360 7.38 -8.57 -22.96
C GLU A 360 6.80 -7.91 -21.72
N ASN A 361 7.61 -7.09 -21.06
CA ASN A 361 7.20 -6.39 -19.84
C ASN A 361 6.22 -5.26 -20.13
N GLN A 362 6.38 -4.51 -21.23
CA GLN A 362 5.39 -3.54 -21.70
C GLN A 362 4.07 -4.23 -22.02
N ALA A 363 4.09 -5.33 -22.74
CA ALA A 363 2.90 -6.11 -23.08
C ALA A 363 2.18 -6.63 -21.81
N ASN A 364 2.94 -7.08 -20.82
CA ASN A 364 2.40 -7.51 -19.53
C ASN A 364 1.68 -6.37 -18.79
N PHE A 365 2.30 -5.19 -18.70
CA PHE A 365 1.71 -4.03 -18.02
C PHE A 365 0.43 -3.56 -18.71
N ILE A 366 0.49 -3.43 -20.02
CA ILE A 366 -0.67 -3.01 -20.83
C ILE A 366 -1.79 -4.05 -20.72
N GLY A 367 -1.46 -5.34 -20.84
CA GLY A 367 -2.44 -6.43 -20.80
C GLY A 367 -3.11 -6.62 -19.43
N ARG A 368 -2.44 -6.25 -18.32
CA ARG A 368 -2.99 -6.35 -16.96
C ARG A 368 -3.97 -5.23 -16.63
N LEU A 369 -3.89 -4.08 -17.31
CA LEU A 369 -4.74 -2.93 -17.01
C LEU A 369 -6.25 -3.25 -17.05
N PRO A 370 -6.80 -3.89 -18.10
CA PRO A 370 -8.22 -4.25 -18.11
C PRO A 370 -8.62 -5.17 -16.95
N MET A 371 -7.76 -6.10 -16.55
CA MET A 371 -8.01 -7.01 -15.43
C MET A 371 -8.06 -6.26 -14.10
N GLN A 372 -7.22 -5.25 -13.90
CA GLN A 372 -7.25 -4.40 -12.71
C GLN A 372 -8.54 -3.57 -12.62
N LEU A 373 -9.11 -3.21 -13.77
CA LEU A 373 -10.31 -2.37 -13.87
C LEU A 373 -11.59 -3.17 -14.13
N GLU A 374 -11.56 -4.49 -14.01
CA GLU A 374 -12.71 -5.37 -14.24
C GLU A 374 -13.76 -5.27 -13.13
N SER A 375 -13.32 -5.18 -11.87
CA SER A 375 -14.20 -5.12 -10.71
C SER A 375 -14.46 -3.68 -10.26
N ASN A 376 -15.59 -3.47 -9.57
CA ASN A 376 -15.91 -2.18 -8.95
C ASN A 376 -14.83 -1.77 -7.93
N GLU A 377 -14.25 -2.73 -7.20
CA GLU A 377 -13.15 -2.50 -6.25
C GLU A 377 -11.88 -2.02 -6.97
N GLY A 378 -11.52 -2.66 -8.07
CA GLY A 378 -10.35 -2.26 -8.88
C GLY A 378 -10.50 -0.85 -9.44
N VAL A 379 -11.70 -0.52 -9.93
CA VAL A 379 -12.03 0.84 -10.40
C VAL A 379 -12.01 1.83 -9.24
N ALA A 380 -12.63 1.54 -8.10
CA ALA A 380 -12.62 2.44 -6.94
C ALA A 380 -11.19 2.76 -6.47
N GLY A 381 -10.32 1.74 -6.38
CA GLY A 381 -8.90 1.95 -6.07
C GLY A 381 -8.16 2.77 -7.13
N ALA A 382 -8.49 2.59 -8.42
CA ALA A 382 -7.95 3.40 -9.49
C ALA A 382 -8.36 4.87 -9.36
N LEU A 383 -9.64 5.16 -9.10
CA LEU A 383 -10.12 6.53 -8.88
C LEU A 383 -9.41 7.21 -7.71
N LEU A 384 -9.23 6.50 -6.59
CA LEU A 384 -8.49 7.01 -5.44
C LEU A 384 -7.03 7.33 -5.79
N SER A 385 -6.41 6.51 -6.66
CA SER A 385 -5.04 6.76 -7.11
C SER A 385 -4.93 7.99 -8.00
N LEU A 386 -5.93 8.24 -8.87
CA LEU A 386 -5.98 9.48 -9.69
C LEU A 386 -5.96 10.73 -8.81
N GLU A 387 -6.79 10.76 -7.78
CA GLU A 387 -6.90 11.90 -6.86
C GLU A 387 -5.67 12.02 -5.94
N ARG A 388 -5.23 10.91 -5.35
CA ARG A 388 -4.11 10.89 -4.38
C ARG A 388 -2.80 11.38 -4.99
N TYR A 389 -2.54 11.06 -6.25
CA TYR A 389 -1.27 11.33 -6.91
C TYR A 389 -1.37 12.37 -8.03
N ASP A 390 -2.52 13.07 -8.13
CA ASP A 390 -2.78 14.10 -9.15
C ASP A 390 -2.43 13.64 -10.59
N LEU A 391 -2.88 12.44 -10.95
CA LEU A 391 -2.50 11.82 -12.24
C LEU A 391 -3.31 12.33 -13.43
N GLY A 392 -4.42 13.07 -13.17
CA GLY A 392 -5.42 13.44 -14.16
C GLY A 392 -6.42 12.32 -14.45
N MET A 393 -7.67 12.71 -14.75
CA MET A 393 -8.78 11.75 -14.93
C MET A 393 -8.63 10.86 -16.16
N ASP A 394 -7.80 11.22 -17.12
CA ASP A 394 -7.49 10.48 -18.36
C ASP A 394 -6.28 9.53 -18.23
N TYR A 395 -5.64 9.48 -17.06
CA TYR A 395 -4.39 8.74 -16.84
C TYR A 395 -4.46 7.30 -17.31
N TYR A 396 -5.49 6.53 -16.93
CA TYR A 396 -5.60 5.13 -17.30
C TYR A 396 -5.88 4.94 -18.80
N GLN A 397 -6.52 5.91 -19.47
CA GLN A 397 -6.69 5.89 -20.92
C GLN A 397 -5.36 6.14 -21.64
N ARG A 398 -4.46 6.96 -21.08
CA ARG A 398 -3.10 7.23 -21.60
C ARG A 398 -2.07 6.18 -21.16
N TYR A 399 -2.37 5.41 -20.12
CA TYR A 399 -1.42 4.46 -19.51
C TYR A 399 -0.78 3.49 -20.52
N PRO A 400 -1.50 2.89 -21.49
CA PRO A 400 -0.87 2.04 -22.50
C PRO A 400 0.20 2.75 -23.32
N ASP A 401 -0.01 4.03 -23.68
CA ASP A 401 0.98 4.83 -24.43
C ASP A 401 2.16 5.21 -23.54
N LEU A 402 1.91 5.57 -22.27
CA LEU A 402 2.96 5.86 -21.30
C LEU A 402 3.89 4.66 -21.11
N ILE A 403 3.35 3.46 -21.00
CA ILE A 403 4.15 2.24 -20.89
C ILE A 403 4.87 1.93 -22.19
N ALA A 404 4.18 2.04 -23.35
CA ALA A 404 4.76 1.73 -24.66
C ALA A 404 5.90 2.70 -25.06
N SER A 405 5.87 3.94 -24.57
CA SER A 405 6.89 4.95 -24.85
C SER A 405 8.21 4.75 -24.07
N ILE A 406 8.20 3.97 -22.98
CA ILE A 406 9.40 3.74 -22.17
C ILE A 406 10.46 3.00 -23.00
N THR A 407 11.65 3.56 -23.05
CA THR A 407 12.78 3.05 -23.82
C THR A 407 13.76 2.23 -22.97
N ARG A 408 14.59 1.43 -23.64
CA ARG A 408 15.69 0.68 -23.00
C ARG A 408 16.71 1.61 -22.32
N GLU A 409 16.88 2.82 -22.86
CA GLU A 409 17.78 3.83 -22.29
C GLU A 409 17.22 4.41 -21.00
N GLU A 410 15.92 4.71 -20.95
CA GLU A 410 15.27 5.19 -19.74
C GLU A 410 15.30 4.13 -18.64
N ILE A 411 15.02 2.85 -18.95
CA ILE A 411 15.18 1.72 -18.00
C ILE A 411 16.59 1.70 -17.41
N PHE A 412 17.60 1.77 -18.26
CA PHE A 412 19.01 1.75 -17.86
C PHE A 412 19.37 2.95 -16.97
N THR A 413 18.97 4.15 -17.38
CA THR A 413 19.28 5.40 -16.65
C THR A 413 18.56 5.43 -15.30
N THR A 414 17.29 5.03 -15.27
CA THR A 414 16.51 4.96 -14.03
C THR A 414 17.07 3.89 -13.08
N ALA A 415 17.35 2.68 -13.58
CA ALA A 415 17.98 1.65 -12.75
C ALA A 415 19.31 2.16 -12.14
N LYS A 416 20.17 2.79 -12.93
CA LYS A 416 21.45 3.36 -12.47
C LYS A 416 21.28 4.53 -11.50
N ARG A 417 20.19 5.30 -11.60
CA ARG A 417 19.87 6.40 -10.68
C ARG A 417 19.55 5.89 -9.27
N TYR A 418 18.84 4.78 -9.16
CA TYR A 418 18.35 4.28 -7.88
C TYR A 418 19.17 3.11 -7.31
N LEU A 419 19.63 2.19 -8.14
CA LEU A 419 20.26 0.95 -7.72
C LEU A 419 21.80 1.06 -7.78
N ASP A 420 22.45 0.68 -6.68
CA ASP A 420 23.90 0.50 -6.58
C ASP A 420 24.14 -0.77 -5.76
N ALA A 421 24.62 -1.83 -6.40
CA ALA A 421 24.84 -3.13 -5.76
C ALA A 421 25.83 -3.09 -4.60
N ASP A 422 26.70 -2.07 -4.56
CA ASP A 422 27.74 -1.92 -3.54
C ASP A 422 27.32 -0.99 -2.38
N ARG A 423 26.07 -0.45 -2.42
CA ARG A 423 25.53 0.47 -1.41
C ARG A 423 24.14 0.06 -0.92
N LEU A 424 23.86 -1.23 -0.88
CA LEU A 424 22.57 -1.74 -0.41
C LEU A 424 22.56 -1.82 1.11
N THR A 425 21.39 -1.55 1.68
CA THR A 425 21.04 -1.98 3.03
C THR A 425 20.60 -3.44 2.93
N ILE A 426 21.16 -4.31 3.77
CA ILE A 426 20.88 -5.76 3.78
C ILE A 426 20.46 -6.14 5.19
N ALA A 427 19.28 -6.70 5.35
CA ALA A 427 18.81 -7.27 6.59
C ALA A 427 18.55 -8.78 6.42
N ILE A 428 18.96 -9.54 7.40
CA ILE A 428 18.84 -11.00 7.42
C ILE A 428 18.20 -11.37 8.75
N ALA A 429 17.15 -12.19 8.72
CA ALA A 429 16.63 -12.79 9.95
C ALA A 429 16.52 -14.31 9.78
N GLY A 430 16.99 -15.04 10.79
CA GLY A 430 17.03 -16.50 10.75
C GLY A 430 17.73 -17.11 11.97
N PRO A 431 18.09 -18.39 11.93
CA PRO A 431 18.84 -19.02 13.02
C PRO A 431 20.22 -18.38 13.17
N ASP A 432 20.77 -18.49 14.38
CA ASP A 432 22.16 -18.08 14.63
C ASP A 432 23.10 -18.88 13.73
N ARG A 433 23.99 -18.18 13.04
CA ARG A 433 24.97 -18.79 12.10
C ARG A 433 26.28 -19.17 12.78
N GLY A 434 26.41 -18.83 14.08
CA GLY A 434 27.69 -18.94 14.77
C GLY A 434 28.74 -17.94 14.28
N PRO A 435 29.86 -17.85 14.94
CA PRO A 435 30.96 -16.98 14.54
C PRO A 435 31.69 -17.47 13.28
#